data_d4dd6a49313e94d56dccdb645fadcb41
#
_entry.id   d4dd6a49313e94d56dccdb645fadcb41
#
_cell.length_a   1.000
_cell.length_b   1.000
_cell.length_c   1.000
_cell.angle_alpha   90.00
_cell.angle_beta   90.00
_cell.angle_gamma   90.00
#
_symmetry.space_group_name_H-M   'P 1'
#
loop_
_entity.id
_entity.type
_entity.pdbx_description
1 polymer ?
#
loop_
_entity_poly.entity_id
_entity_poly.type
_entity_poly.pdbx_seq_one_letter_code
_entity_poly.pdbx_strand_id
1 'polypeptide(L)'
;EVVEEEVVEEEVVEEEPVEMEKESSFAFIAGVISVAIFTYIFAFSIPKQQSETLVADSLNNSFEITNEALKGAEVYNQLNCQSCHTQNVRVLIPDSQNGIVLKNKYADKAVILNTGLVRIGPDLSNSASREPTNNSQWLSRYLKDSSSVRDTIPHPSYDFLTQEDFDSLITYLLSLGGSDE
;
A
#
# COMPACT_ATOMS: atom_id res chain seq x y z
N GLU A 1 74.04 39.18 32.40
CA GLU A 1 72.60 38.99 32.16
C GLU A 1 72.21 37.61 32.70
N VAL A 2 71.54 37.59 33.87
CA VAL A 2 71.09 36.37 34.56
C VAL A 2 69.66 36.14 34.10
N VAL A 3 69.39 35.03 33.42
CA VAL A 3 68.07 34.60 33.06
C VAL A 3 67.50 33.82 34.26
N GLU A 4 66.55 34.35 34.96
CA GLU A 4 65.74 33.65 35.98
C GLU A 4 64.85 32.65 35.31
N GLU A 5 65.10 31.36 35.57
CA GLU A 5 64.18 30.26 35.20
C GLU A 5 63.00 30.27 36.19
N GLU A 6 61.84 30.65 35.71
CA GLU A 6 60.59 30.57 36.46
C GLU A 6 60.13 29.09 36.48
N VAL A 7 60.28 28.46 37.64
CA VAL A 7 59.77 27.11 37.88
C VAL A 7 58.27 27.18 38.06
N VAL A 8 57.54 26.73 36.99
CA VAL A 8 56.08 26.53 37.08
C VAL A 8 55.81 25.25 37.89
N GLU A 9 55.37 25.38 39.12
CA GLU A 9 54.86 24.27 39.91
C GLU A 9 53.55 23.79 39.24
N GLU A 10 53.59 22.59 38.62
CA GLU A 10 52.41 21.87 38.15
C GLU A 10 51.60 21.40 39.39
N GLU A 11 50.49 22.07 39.65
CA GLU A 11 49.53 21.67 40.66
C GLU A 11 48.87 20.34 40.20
N VAL A 12 49.31 19.23 40.78
CA VAL A 12 48.76 17.90 40.55
C VAL A 12 47.36 17.92 41.20
N VAL A 13 46.33 18.12 40.36
CA VAL A 13 44.93 17.93 40.74
C VAL A 13 44.74 16.42 40.96
N GLU A 14 44.71 15.98 42.22
CA GLU A 14 44.23 14.64 42.58
C GLU A 14 42.74 14.56 42.20
N GLU A 15 42.44 13.90 41.06
CA GLU A 15 41.10 13.54 40.71
C GLU A 15 40.58 12.52 41.73
N GLU A 16 39.63 12.93 42.56
CA GLU A 16 38.91 12.01 43.44
C GLU A 16 38.29 10.88 42.60
N PRO A 17 38.41 9.60 42.99
CA PRO A 17 37.84 8.50 42.26
C PRO A 17 36.31 8.66 42.27
N VAL A 18 35.73 8.84 41.07
CA VAL A 18 34.30 8.87 40.86
C VAL A 18 33.76 7.50 41.29
N GLU A 19 33.09 7.48 42.46
CA GLU A 19 32.34 6.30 42.93
C GLU A 19 31.24 6.02 41.91
N MET A 20 31.48 5.08 41.00
CA MET A 20 30.44 4.57 40.12
C MET A 20 29.36 3.88 40.95
N GLU A 21 28.21 4.54 41.09
CA GLU A 21 27.04 3.93 41.72
C GLU A 21 26.80 2.55 41.06
N LYS A 22 26.72 1.51 41.90
CA LYS A 22 26.41 0.16 41.45
C LYS A 22 25.03 0.17 40.83
N GLU A 23 24.96 0.34 39.51
CA GLU A 23 23.69 0.24 38.78
C GLU A 23 23.04 -1.12 39.12
N SER A 24 21.78 -1.07 39.50
CA SER A 24 21.02 -2.27 39.85
C SER A 24 20.78 -3.08 38.58
N SER A 25 21.43 -4.23 38.43
CA SER A 25 21.19 -5.18 37.34
C SER A 25 19.72 -5.50 37.17
N PHE A 26 18.97 -5.48 38.25
CA PHE A 26 17.50 -5.65 38.24
C PHE A 26 16.81 -4.50 37.48
N ALA A 27 17.16 -3.26 37.74
CA ALA A 27 16.57 -2.10 37.08
C ALA A 27 16.88 -2.12 35.56
N PHE A 28 18.10 -2.50 35.18
CA PHE A 28 18.49 -2.66 33.79
C PHE A 28 17.67 -3.75 33.09
N ILE A 29 17.57 -4.95 33.68
CA ILE A 29 16.79 -6.06 33.12
C ILE A 29 15.29 -5.68 33.02
N ALA A 30 14.73 -5.05 34.04
CA ALA A 30 13.35 -4.59 34.03
C ALA A 30 13.11 -3.56 32.91
N GLY A 31 14.05 -2.64 32.69
CA GLY A 31 14.01 -1.70 31.59
C GLY A 31 14.01 -2.36 30.22
N VAL A 32 14.91 -3.31 29.99
CA VAL A 32 15.00 -4.06 28.73
C VAL A 32 13.70 -4.84 28.47
N ILE A 33 13.17 -5.53 29.48
CA ILE A 33 11.90 -6.26 29.35
C ILE A 33 10.75 -5.30 29.04
N SER A 34 10.69 -4.15 29.70
CA SER A 34 9.65 -3.14 29.47
C SER A 34 9.68 -2.61 28.02
N VAL A 35 10.88 -2.29 27.51
CA VAL A 35 11.04 -1.86 26.11
C VAL A 35 10.66 -2.96 25.13
N ALA A 36 11.03 -4.20 25.42
CA ALA A 36 10.68 -5.34 24.57
C ALA A 36 9.15 -5.56 24.49
N ILE A 37 8.47 -5.50 25.65
CA ILE A 37 6.99 -5.59 25.72
C ILE A 37 6.34 -4.42 24.98
N PHE A 38 6.81 -3.19 25.20
CA PHE A 38 6.30 -2.02 24.53
C PHE A 38 6.45 -2.15 23.01
N THR A 39 7.63 -2.54 22.55
CA THR A 39 7.89 -2.74 21.13
C THR A 39 6.99 -3.83 20.54
N TYR A 40 6.81 -4.95 21.23
CA TYR A 40 5.92 -6.01 20.78
C TYR A 40 4.46 -5.53 20.65
N ILE A 41 3.95 -4.79 21.64
CA ILE A 41 2.58 -4.29 21.60
C ILE A 41 2.40 -3.29 20.43
N PHE A 42 3.28 -2.31 20.30
CA PHE A 42 3.10 -1.24 19.32
C PHE A 42 3.51 -1.63 17.89
N ALA A 43 4.52 -2.47 17.73
CA ALA A 43 4.97 -2.86 16.40
C ALA A 43 4.24 -4.09 15.82
N PHE A 44 3.68 -4.95 16.66
CA PHE A 44 3.06 -6.19 16.21
C PHE A 44 1.60 -6.33 16.64
N SER A 45 1.29 -6.18 17.93
CA SER A 45 -0.05 -6.50 18.44
C SER A 45 -1.11 -5.52 17.94
N ILE A 46 -0.86 -4.21 18.05
CA ILE A 46 -1.80 -3.18 17.59
C ILE A 46 -1.99 -3.21 16.08
N PRO A 47 -0.93 -3.20 15.22
CA PRO A 47 -1.10 -3.29 13.77
C PRO A 47 -1.80 -4.57 13.31
N LYS A 48 -1.50 -5.71 13.96
CA LYS A 48 -2.19 -6.96 13.67
C LYS A 48 -3.69 -6.87 13.95
N GLN A 49 -4.08 -6.37 15.12
CA GLN A 49 -5.49 -6.21 15.46
C GLN A 49 -6.21 -5.23 14.52
N GLN A 50 -5.57 -4.13 14.16
CA GLN A 50 -6.12 -3.17 13.20
C GLN A 50 -6.28 -3.80 11.82
N SER A 51 -5.30 -4.58 11.34
CA SER A 51 -5.42 -5.26 10.05
C SER A 51 -6.53 -6.32 10.04
N GLU A 52 -6.71 -7.04 11.14
CA GLU A 52 -7.78 -8.03 11.28
C GLU A 52 -9.17 -7.37 11.27
N THR A 53 -9.35 -6.23 11.93
CA THR A 53 -10.61 -5.49 11.89
C THR A 53 -10.91 -4.92 10.50
N LEU A 54 -9.91 -4.37 9.82
CA LEU A 54 -10.06 -3.85 8.46
C LEU A 54 -10.39 -4.97 7.47
N VAL A 55 -9.77 -6.14 7.62
CA VAL A 55 -10.08 -7.32 6.79
C VAL A 55 -11.49 -7.83 7.10
N ALA A 56 -11.89 -7.92 8.37
CA ALA A 56 -13.22 -8.33 8.74
C ALA A 56 -14.31 -7.39 8.20
N ASP A 57 -14.08 -6.08 8.28
CA ASP A 57 -14.98 -5.08 7.69
C ASP A 57 -15.06 -5.19 6.18
N SER A 58 -13.94 -5.46 5.51
CA SER A 58 -13.93 -5.65 4.07
C SER A 58 -14.66 -6.93 3.65
N LEU A 59 -14.55 -8.00 4.45
CA LEU A 59 -15.27 -9.26 4.23
C LEU A 59 -16.78 -9.10 4.41
N ASN A 60 -17.21 -8.35 5.42
CA ASN A 60 -18.63 -8.09 5.67
C ASN A 60 -19.28 -7.18 4.61
N ASN A 61 -18.48 -6.36 3.94
CA ASN A 61 -18.91 -5.44 2.88
C ASN A 61 -18.46 -5.92 1.49
N SER A 62 -17.94 -7.16 1.36
CA SER A 62 -17.52 -7.69 0.07
C SER A 62 -18.74 -7.94 -0.81
N PHE A 63 -18.72 -7.36 -2.01
CA PHE A 63 -19.64 -7.77 -3.05
C PHE A 63 -19.24 -9.19 -3.49
N GLU A 64 -20.24 -10.05 -3.73
CA GLU A 64 -19.97 -11.34 -4.37
C GLU A 64 -19.43 -11.07 -5.78
N ILE A 65 -18.15 -11.29 -5.96
CA ILE A 65 -17.55 -11.27 -7.28
C ILE A 65 -18.02 -12.51 -8.05
N THR A 66 -18.50 -12.32 -9.26
CA THR A 66 -18.90 -13.46 -10.10
C THR A 66 -17.66 -14.26 -10.52
N ASN A 67 -17.85 -15.57 -10.79
CA ASN A 67 -16.75 -16.42 -11.29
C ASN A 67 -16.12 -15.87 -12.57
N GLU A 68 -16.93 -15.23 -13.41
CA GLU A 68 -16.47 -14.59 -14.63
C GLU A 68 -15.57 -13.39 -14.34
N ALA A 69 -15.96 -12.53 -13.41
CA ALA A 69 -15.14 -11.40 -12.99
C ALA A 69 -13.86 -11.87 -12.24
N LEU A 70 -13.93 -12.97 -11.49
CA LEU A 70 -12.76 -13.56 -10.86
C LEU A 70 -11.74 -14.05 -11.90
N LYS A 71 -12.20 -14.72 -12.95
CA LYS A 71 -11.37 -15.10 -14.09
C LYS A 71 -10.77 -13.86 -14.76
N GLY A 72 -11.55 -12.82 -14.96
CA GLY A 72 -11.06 -11.53 -15.47
C GLY A 72 -10.00 -10.88 -14.58
N ALA A 73 -10.09 -11.03 -13.26
CA ALA A 73 -9.07 -10.59 -12.31
C ALA A 73 -7.74 -11.35 -12.50
N GLU A 74 -7.80 -12.64 -12.81
CA GLU A 74 -6.62 -13.43 -13.13
C GLU A 74 -5.97 -12.97 -14.44
N VAL A 75 -6.78 -12.73 -15.48
CA VAL A 75 -6.31 -12.16 -16.76
C VAL A 75 -5.65 -10.80 -16.54
N TYR A 76 -6.27 -9.91 -15.75
CA TYR A 76 -5.72 -8.61 -15.36
C TYR A 76 -4.33 -8.74 -14.71
N ASN A 77 -4.17 -9.72 -13.82
CA ASN A 77 -2.91 -10.00 -13.17
C ASN A 77 -1.86 -10.55 -14.14
N GLN A 78 -2.23 -11.50 -15.01
CA GLN A 78 -1.34 -12.09 -16.02
C GLN A 78 -0.83 -11.04 -17.02
N LEU A 79 -1.66 -10.07 -17.37
CA LEU A 79 -1.29 -8.94 -18.23
C LEU A 79 -0.47 -7.87 -17.49
N ASN A 80 -0.27 -8.03 -16.19
CA ASN A 80 0.48 -7.11 -15.35
C ASN A 80 -0.07 -5.67 -15.33
N CYS A 81 -1.38 -5.50 -15.44
CA CYS A 81 -2.04 -4.19 -15.46
C CYS A 81 -1.77 -3.39 -14.17
N GLN A 82 -1.59 -4.08 -13.03
CA GLN A 82 -1.24 -3.50 -11.74
C GLN A 82 0.15 -2.84 -11.71
N SER A 83 1.00 -3.05 -12.72
CA SER A 83 2.28 -2.34 -12.82
C SER A 83 2.11 -0.86 -13.17
N CYS A 84 1.01 -0.50 -13.83
CA CYS A 84 0.71 0.87 -14.23
C CYS A 84 -0.54 1.44 -13.53
N HIS A 85 -1.46 0.58 -13.10
CA HIS A 85 -2.71 0.96 -12.46
C HIS A 85 -2.77 0.54 -11.00
N THR A 86 -3.38 1.36 -10.17
CA THR A 86 -3.76 0.98 -8.81
C THR A 86 -5.25 0.72 -8.72
N GLN A 87 -5.66 -0.09 -7.75
CA GLN A 87 -7.05 -0.27 -7.31
C GLN A 87 -7.16 0.07 -5.83
N ASN A 88 -6.67 1.25 -5.46
CA ASN A 88 -6.60 1.71 -4.08
C ASN A 88 -6.77 3.22 -4.01
N VAL A 89 -7.89 3.67 -3.44
CA VAL A 89 -8.14 5.09 -3.19
C VAL A 89 -7.23 5.55 -2.04
N ARG A 90 -6.29 6.44 -2.33
CA ARG A 90 -5.36 6.98 -1.32
C ARG A 90 -6.03 8.07 -0.49
N VAL A 91 -5.51 8.28 0.75
CA VAL A 91 -5.94 9.35 1.67
C VAL A 91 -5.43 10.71 1.17
N LEU A 92 -5.78 11.08 -0.07
CA LEU A 92 -5.37 12.34 -0.69
C LEU A 92 -6.58 13.02 -1.31
N ILE A 93 -6.66 14.36 -1.21
CA ILE A 93 -7.77 15.14 -1.78
C ILE A 93 -8.02 14.82 -3.26
N PRO A 94 -7.01 14.69 -4.14
CA PRO A 94 -7.25 14.34 -5.54
C PRO A 94 -7.87 12.95 -5.74
N ASP A 95 -7.65 12.03 -4.81
CA ASP A 95 -8.18 10.67 -4.90
C ASP A 95 -9.59 10.55 -4.31
N SER A 96 -10.06 11.52 -3.52
CA SER A 96 -11.38 11.48 -2.87
C SER A 96 -12.54 11.36 -3.85
N GLN A 97 -12.37 11.79 -5.09
CA GLN A 97 -13.35 11.64 -6.17
C GLN A 97 -13.45 10.20 -6.69
N ASN A 98 -12.46 9.35 -6.39
CA ASN A 98 -12.42 7.96 -6.84
C ASN A 98 -13.17 7.01 -5.90
N GLY A 99 -13.74 7.48 -4.81
CA GLY A 99 -14.52 6.70 -3.86
C GLY A 99 -13.96 6.70 -2.44
N ILE A 100 -14.43 5.77 -1.63
CA ILE A 100 -14.08 5.70 -0.21
C ILE A 100 -12.68 5.10 -0.03
N VAL A 101 -11.86 5.77 0.79
CA VAL A 101 -10.50 5.34 1.14
C VAL A 101 -10.54 3.97 1.82
N LEU A 102 -9.60 3.08 1.45
CA LEU A 102 -9.39 1.77 2.06
C LEU A 102 -10.58 0.79 1.98
N LYS A 103 -11.59 1.06 1.18
CA LYS A 103 -12.64 0.08 0.94
C LYS A 103 -12.11 -1.00 -0.02
N ASN A 104 -11.56 -2.06 0.53
CA ASN A 104 -11.30 -3.27 -0.24
C ASN A 104 -12.63 -3.92 -0.58
N LYS A 105 -13.08 -3.76 -1.81
CA LYS A 105 -14.34 -4.33 -2.27
C LYS A 105 -14.30 -5.86 -2.38
N TYR A 106 -13.10 -6.43 -2.42
CA TYR A 106 -12.91 -7.85 -2.69
C TYR A 106 -11.97 -8.48 -1.66
N ALA A 107 -12.49 -9.40 -0.89
CA ALA A 107 -11.73 -10.16 0.11
C ALA A 107 -10.92 -11.31 -0.49
N ASP A 108 -11.08 -11.60 -1.77
CA ASP A 108 -10.36 -12.67 -2.44
C ASP A 108 -8.88 -12.30 -2.65
N LYS A 109 -7.99 -13.25 -2.35
CA LYS A 109 -6.53 -13.08 -2.51
C LYS A 109 -6.13 -12.72 -3.93
N ALA A 110 -6.82 -13.26 -4.95
CA ALA A 110 -6.54 -12.97 -6.34
C ALA A 110 -6.72 -11.49 -6.65
N VAL A 111 -7.68 -10.84 -6.02
CA VAL A 111 -7.99 -9.42 -6.23
C VAL A 111 -7.07 -8.51 -5.42
N ILE A 112 -6.63 -8.94 -4.25
CA ILE A 112 -5.64 -8.18 -3.44
C ILE A 112 -4.33 -7.99 -4.22
N LEU A 113 -3.92 -8.97 -5.01
CA LEU A 113 -2.72 -8.88 -5.85
C LEU A 113 -2.84 -7.81 -6.94
N ASN A 114 -4.06 -7.44 -7.33
CA ASN A 114 -4.32 -6.45 -8.37
C ASN A 114 -4.31 -5.00 -7.87
N THR A 115 -4.09 -4.78 -6.58
CA THR A 115 -4.13 -3.43 -5.96
C THR A 115 -3.15 -2.46 -6.61
N GLY A 116 -1.97 -2.95 -7.03
CA GLY A 116 -0.92 -2.13 -7.64
C GLY A 116 -0.26 -1.16 -6.64
N LEU A 117 0.97 -0.78 -6.92
CA LEU A 117 1.75 0.15 -6.10
C LEU A 117 2.10 1.44 -6.85
N VAL A 118 2.21 1.36 -8.16
CA VAL A 118 2.61 2.47 -9.03
C VAL A 118 1.40 2.93 -9.84
N ARG A 119 1.26 4.23 -10.02
CA ARG A 119 0.17 4.85 -10.75
C ARG A 119 0.73 5.66 -11.93
N ILE A 120 1.05 4.96 -13.03
CA ILE A 120 1.35 5.57 -14.32
C ILE A 120 0.04 5.88 -15.04
N GLY A 121 -0.89 4.92 -15.02
CA GLY A 121 -2.27 5.11 -15.42
C GLY A 121 -3.17 5.56 -14.27
N PRO A 122 -4.46 5.82 -14.52
CA PRO A 122 -5.41 6.19 -13.47
C PRO A 122 -5.67 5.04 -12.50
N ASP A 123 -6.16 5.39 -11.30
CA ASP A 123 -6.71 4.43 -10.35
C ASP A 123 -8.02 3.82 -10.89
N LEU A 124 -8.15 2.51 -10.78
CA LEU A 124 -9.29 1.76 -11.31
C LEU A 124 -10.30 1.33 -10.24
N SER A 125 -10.11 1.68 -8.96
CA SER A 125 -10.99 1.23 -7.85
C SER A 125 -12.49 1.43 -8.12
N ASN A 126 -12.86 2.51 -8.78
CA ASN A 126 -14.23 2.87 -9.12
C ASN A 126 -14.35 3.19 -10.63
N SER A 127 -13.62 2.48 -11.47
CA SER A 127 -13.64 2.75 -12.91
C SER A 127 -15.01 2.52 -13.53
N ALA A 128 -15.76 1.53 -13.06
CA ALA A 128 -17.08 1.21 -13.56
C ALA A 128 -18.19 2.22 -13.14
N SER A 129 -17.90 3.09 -12.17
CA SER A 129 -18.83 4.18 -11.78
C SER A 129 -18.57 5.48 -12.55
N ARG A 130 -17.59 5.52 -13.45
CA ARG A 130 -17.16 6.73 -14.15
C ARG A 130 -17.28 6.59 -15.66
N GLU A 131 -17.72 7.65 -16.30
CA GLU A 131 -17.67 7.73 -17.77
C GLU A 131 -16.23 8.06 -18.24
N PRO A 132 -15.81 7.47 -19.34
CA PRO A 132 -16.51 6.49 -20.21
C PRO A 132 -16.23 5.03 -19.81
N THR A 133 -15.54 4.75 -18.72
CA THR A 133 -15.07 3.42 -18.31
C THR A 133 -16.18 2.52 -17.76
N ASN A 134 -17.36 3.04 -17.54
CA ASN A 134 -18.59 2.29 -17.23
C ASN A 134 -19.25 1.63 -18.46
N ASN A 135 -18.70 1.85 -19.64
CA ASN A 135 -19.26 1.34 -20.91
C ASN A 135 -18.39 0.21 -21.48
N SER A 136 -18.96 -0.99 -21.58
CA SER A 136 -18.27 -2.18 -22.09
C SER A 136 -17.77 -2.04 -23.52
N GLN A 137 -18.52 -1.37 -24.38
CA GLN A 137 -18.13 -1.16 -25.77
C GLN A 137 -16.97 -0.18 -25.90
N TRP A 138 -16.95 0.84 -25.05
CA TRP A 138 -15.86 1.78 -24.98
C TRP A 138 -14.58 1.08 -24.48
N LEU A 139 -14.67 0.31 -23.38
CA LEU A 139 -13.56 -0.48 -22.84
C LEU A 139 -13.00 -1.45 -23.88
N SER A 140 -13.89 -2.15 -24.59
CA SER A 140 -13.49 -3.12 -25.61
C SER A 140 -12.70 -2.46 -26.74
N ARG A 141 -13.15 -1.31 -27.23
CA ARG A 141 -12.41 -0.56 -28.26
C ARG A 141 -11.09 -0.02 -27.73
N TYR A 142 -11.10 0.57 -26.54
CA TYR A 142 -9.92 1.16 -25.93
C TYR A 142 -8.82 0.14 -25.64
N LEU A 143 -9.18 -1.05 -25.14
CA LEU A 143 -8.20 -2.11 -24.84
C LEU A 143 -7.68 -2.82 -26.10
N LYS A 144 -8.44 -2.85 -27.19
CA LYS A 144 -7.98 -3.40 -28.48
C LYS A 144 -7.14 -2.39 -29.26
N ASP A 145 -7.56 -1.14 -29.29
CA ASP A 145 -6.87 -0.05 -29.99
C ASP A 145 -7.18 1.28 -29.28
N SER A 146 -6.32 1.66 -28.36
CA SER A 146 -6.48 2.90 -27.60
C SER A 146 -6.44 4.14 -28.50
N SER A 147 -5.72 4.09 -29.59
CA SER A 147 -5.56 5.21 -30.54
C SER A 147 -6.85 5.54 -31.26
N SER A 148 -7.72 4.53 -31.49
CA SER A 148 -9.04 4.72 -32.10
C SER A 148 -10.03 5.49 -31.22
N VAL A 149 -9.71 5.62 -29.90
CA VAL A 149 -10.58 6.26 -28.89
C VAL A 149 -9.93 7.49 -28.29
N ARG A 150 -8.62 7.42 -28.03
CA ARG A 150 -7.77 8.49 -27.52
C ARG A 150 -6.38 8.40 -28.11
N ASP A 151 -6.05 9.27 -29.03
CA ASP A 151 -4.76 9.32 -29.71
C ASP A 151 -3.62 9.93 -28.86
N THR A 152 -3.96 10.61 -27.77
CA THR A 152 -3.01 11.35 -26.95
C THR A 152 -2.35 10.54 -25.84
N ILE A 153 -2.92 9.39 -25.47
CA ILE A 153 -2.45 8.57 -24.35
C ILE A 153 -2.20 7.14 -24.89
N PRO A 154 -0.93 6.76 -25.08
CA PRO A 154 -0.63 5.40 -25.51
C PRO A 154 -1.02 4.40 -24.41
N HIS A 155 -1.69 3.32 -24.80
CA HIS A 155 -2.03 2.21 -23.95
C HIS A 155 -1.71 0.90 -24.71
N PRO A 156 -1.19 -0.14 -24.06
CA PRO A 156 -0.96 -1.42 -24.69
C PRO A 156 -2.22 -1.98 -25.33
N SER A 157 -2.07 -2.60 -26.52
CA SER A 157 -3.16 -3.32 -27.17
C SER A 157 -3.23 -4.75 -26.64
N TYR A 158 -4.44 -5.22 -26.41
CA TYR A 158 -4.75 -6.57 -25.94
C TYR A 158 -5.63 -7.34 -26.94
N ASP A 159 -5.50 -7.02 -28.22
CA ASP A 159 -6.22 -7.68 -29.33
C ASP A 159 -5.81 -9.15 -29.54
N PHE A 160 -4.67 -9.56 -28.97
CA PHE A 160 -4.15 -10.93 -29.00
C PHE A 160 -4.86 -11.90 -28.04
N LEU A 161 -5.69 -11.40 -27.11
CA LEU A 161 -6.41 -12.23 -26.16
C LEU A 161 -7.48 -13.07 -26.86
N THR A 162 -7.77 -14.25 -26.28
CA THR A 162 -8.95 -15.00 -26.69
C THR A 162 -10.21 -14.18 -26.37
N GLN A 163 -11.29 -14.41 -27.10
CA GLN A 163 -12.54 -13.70 -26.83
C GLN A 163 -13.05 -13.94 -25.40
N GLU A 164 -12.90 -15.17 -24.90
CA GLU A 164 -13.29 -15.54 -23.53
C GLU A 164 -12.51 -14.78 -22.47
N ASP A 165 -11.18 -14.72 -22.57
CA ASP A 165 -10.34 -13.99 -21.64
C ASP A 165 -10.59 -12.48 -21.70
N PHE A 166 -10.82 -11.98 -22.91
CA PHE A 166 -11.12 -10.56 -23.13
C PHE A 166 -12.46 -10.17 -22.50
N ASP A 167 -13.51 -10.98 -22.69
CA ASP A 167 -14.83 -10.74 -22.12
C ASP A 167 -14.80 -10.84 -20.58
N SER A 168 -14.05 -11.80 -20.04
CA SER A 168 -13.82 -11.93 -18.60
C SER A 168 -13.09 -10.69 -18.05
N LEU A 169 -12.07 -10.19 -18.73
CA LEU A 169 -11.36 -8.96 -18.35
C LEU A 169 -12.30 -7.74 -18.33
N ILE A 170 -13.15 -7.58 -19.35
CA ILE A 170 -14.15 -6.51 -19.39
C ILE A 170 -15.12 -6.65 -18.23
N THR A 171 -15.61 -7.85 -17.93
CA THR A 171 -16.50 -8.14 -16.81
C THR A 171 -15.86 -7.76 -15.48
N TYR A 172 -14.58 -8.08 -15.30
CA TYR A 172 -13.83 -7.67 -14.12
C TYR A 172 -13.75 -6.15 -14.00
N LEU A 173 -13.34 -5.46 -15.05
CA LEU A 173 -13.22 -3.99 -15.04
C LEU A 173 -14.55 -3.29 -14.75
N LEU A 174 -15.65 -3.83 -15.24
CA LEU A 174 -17.01 -3.34 -14.95
C LEU A 174 -17.50 -3.70 -13.53
N SER A 175 -16.86 -4.65 -12.86
CA SER A 175 -17.12 -4.93 -11.46
C SER A 175 -16.40 -3.98 -10.49
N LEU A 176 -15.39 -3.22 -10.98
CA LEU A 176 -14.64 -2.25 -10.19
C LEU A 176 -15.43 -0.95 -10.03
N GLY A 177 -16.37 -0.93 -9.16
CA GLY A 177 -17.22 0.26 -8.99
C GLY A 177 -18.61 -0.07 -8.50
N GLY A 178 -18.76 -1.19 -7.79
CA GLY A 178 -20.05 -1.59 -7.24
C GLY A 178 -20.79 -0.42 -6.59
N SER A 179 -22.08 -0.36 -6.80
CA SER A 179 -23.00 0.64 -6.28
C SER A 179 -22.76 0.89 -4.79
N ASP A 180 -22.42 2.11 -4.46
CA ASP A 180 -22.62 2.63 -3.11
C ASP A 180 -24.14 2.86 -2.97
N GLU A 181 -24.89 1.81 -2.66
CA GLU A 181 -26.21 1.91 -2.06
C GLU A 181 -26.14 1.66 -0.57
#